data_9bd23687c2cb2163e645e58d9402570e
#
_entry.id   9bd23687c2cb2163e645e58d9402570e
#
_cell.length_a   1.000
_cell.length_b   1.000
_cell.length_c   1.000
_cell.angle_alpha   90.00
_cell.angle_beta   90.00
_cell.angle_gamma   90.00
#
_symmetry.space_group_name_H-M   'P 1'
#
loop_
_entity.id
_entity.type
_entity.pdbx_description
1 polymer ?
#
loop_
_entity_poly.entity_id
_entity_poly.type
_entity_poly.pdbx_seq_one_letter_code
_entity_poly.pdbx_strand_id
1 'polypeptide(L)'
;MRRLISLVLLVLGLSFHLHAAEAQRVSDDPVLEAKVQSLSEVLRCLVCQNQNLADSHADLAIDLKNQVRDMLREGKSEKQVVDYMVERYGDFVLYSPPLKTTTWLLWGGPFVLLAGGLGGLVMMLKRRREREIPPLDEVQRTAAKRLLQG
;
A
#
# COMPACT_ATOMS: atom_id res chain seq x y z
N MET A 1 21.25 -43.83 -34.76
CA MET A 1 20.09 -43.48 -33.97
C MET A 1 20.30 -43.65 -32.48
N ARG A 2 20.70 -44.82 -31.97
CA ARG A 2 20.93 -45.06 -30.51
C ARG A 2 21.94 -44.07 -29.87
N ARG A 3 23.05 -43.73 -30.54
CA ARG A 3 24.05 -42.76 -30.02
C ARG A 3 23.54 -41.33 -29.96
N LEU A 4 22.68 -40.92 -30.89
CA LEU A 4 22.04 -39.59 -30.87
C LEU A 4 21.04 -39.47 -29.72
N ILE A 5 20.25 -40.52 -29.47
CA ILE A 5 19.29 -40.56 -28.36
C ILE A 5 20.02 -40.49 -27.00
N SER A 6 21.16 -41.20 -26.86
CA SER A 6 21.96 -41.15 -25.64
C SER A 6 22.57 -39.74 -25.37
N LEU A 7 23.02 -39.05 -26.44
CA LEU A 7 23.52 -37.69 -26.33
C LEU A 7 22.41 -36.69 -25.93
N VAL A 8 21.21 -36.81 -26.51
CA VAL A 8 20.06 -35.96 -26.17
C VAL A 8 19.63 -36.16 -24.70
N LEU A 9 19.58 -37.41 -24.23
CA LEU A 9 19.26 -37.73 -22.86
C LEU A 9 20.32 -37.22 -21.86
N LEU A 10 21.60 -37.25 -22.24
CA LEU A 10 22.70 -36.71 -21.43
C LEU A 10 22.60 -35.18 -21.31
N VAL A 11 22.31 -34.48 -22.41
CA VAL A 11 22.14 -33.01 -22.43
C VAL A 11 20.90 -32.61 -21.67
N LEU A 12 19.78 -33.33 -21.80
CA LEU A 12 18.56 -33.07 -21.03
C LEU A 12 18.78 -33.27 -19.52
N GLY A 13 19.55 -34.28 -19.12
CA GLY A 13 19.89 -34.58 -17.72
C GLY A 13 20.74 -33.49 -17.06
N LEU A 14 21.65 -32.85 -17.83
CA LEU A 14 22.48 -31.75 -17.31
C LEU A 14 21.69 -30.46 -17.11
N SER A 15 20.60 -30.26 -17.82
CA SER A 15 19.78 -29.01 -17.71
C SER A 15 18.94 -28.94 -16.42
N PHE A 16 18.75 -30.04 -15.72
CA PHE A 16 17.97 -30.09 -14.47
C PHE A 16 18.70 -29.64 -13.20
N HIS A 17 20.01 -29.41 -13.26
CA HIS A 17 20.82 -29.11 -12.07
C HIS A 17 21.11 -27.61 -11.85
N LEU A 18 20.55 -26.69 -12.63
CA LEU A 18 20.87 -25.25 -12.54
C LEU A 18 19.80 -24.41 -11.82
N HIS A 19 18.93 -25.00 -11.05
CA HIS A 19 18.13 -24.25 -10.08
C HIS A 19 18.78 -24.34 -8.71
N ALA A 20 19.92 -23.65 -8.55
CA ALA A 20 20.38 -23.25 -7.24
C ALA A 20 19.42 -22.16 -6.75
N ALA A 21 18.34 -22.56 -6.10
CA ALA A 21 17.57 -21.65 -5.27
C ALA A 21 18.55 -21.12 -4.21
N GLU A 22 18.80 -19.82 -4.22
CA GLU A 22 19.60 -19.14 -3.22
C GLU A 22 18.93 -19.39 -1.88
N ALA A 23 19.49 -20.30 -1.09
CA ALA A 23 18.93 -20.71 0.19
C ALA A 23 18.91 -19.48 1.10
N GLN A 24 17.72 -19.06 1.54
CA GLN A 24 17.59 -18.03 2.57
C GLN A 24 18.51 -18.40 3.73
N ARG A 25 19.41 -17.48 4.08
CA ARG A 25 20.25 -17.64 5.28
C ARG A 25 19.35 -17.51 6.50
N VAL A 26 18.71 -18.59 6.89
CA VAL A 26 17.98 -18.68 8.17
C VAL A 26 19.01 -18.75 9.28
N SER A 27 18.88 -17.89 10.28
CA SER A 27 19.73 -17.92 11.46
C SER A 27 19.30 -19.08 12.36
N ASP A 28 20.27 -19.70 13.04
CA ASP A 28 19.98 -20.70 14.08
C ASP A 28 19.40 -20.06 15.36
N ASP A 29 19.33 -18.71 15.41
CA ASP A 29 18.75 -17.95 16.52
C ASP A 29 17.28 -17.60 16.24
N PRO A 30 16.33 -18.27 16.89
CA PRO A 30 14.90 -18.03 16.67
C PRO A 30 14.44 -16.64 17.15
N VAL A 31 15.14 -16.02 18.11
CA VAL A 31 14.82 -14.67 18.61
C VAL A 31 15.21 -13.64 17.56
N LEU A 32 16.35 -13.81 16.93
CA LEU A 32 16.79 -12.96 15.83
C LEU A 32 15.84 -13.07 14.65
N GLU A 33 15.46 -14.28 14.24
CA GLU A 33 14.54 -14.47 13.10
C GLU A 33 13.14 -13.89 13.36
N ALA A 34 12.64 -13.98 14.60
CA ALA A 34 11.39 -13.33 14.97
C ALA A 34 11.46 -11.79 14.80
N LYS A 35 12.59 -11.17 15.13
CA LYS A 35 12.81 -9.74 14.90
C LYS A 35 12.95 -9.39 13.42
N VAL A 36 13.67 -10.20 12.65
CA VAL A 36 13.77 -10.05 11.19
C VAL A 36 12.39 -10.13 10.56
N GLN A 37 11.57 -11.08 10.98
CA GLN A 37 10.21 -11.26 10.50
C GLN A 37 9.34 -10.05 10.82
N SER A 38 9.33 -9.58 12.08
CA SER A 38 8.53 -8.41 12.49
C SER A 38 8.92 -7.13 11.75
N LEU A 39 10.23 -6.89 11.54
CA LEU A 39 10.70 -5.75 10.75
C LEU A 39 10.34 -5.90 9.26
N SER A 40 10.38 -7.11 8.74
CA SER A 40 10.04 -7.38 7.34
C SER A 40 8.54 -7.15 7.04
N GLU A 41 7.67 -7.25 8.05
CA GLU A 41 6.23 -6.95 7.91
C GLU A 41 5.95 -5.44 7.79
N VAL A 42 6.77 -4.60 8.41
CA VAL A 42 6.63 -3.13 8.35
C VAL A 42 7.39 -2.50 7.18
N LEU A 43 8.27 -3.27 6.54
CA LEU A 43 9.03 -2.85 5.35
C LEU A 43 8.35 -3.34 4.07
N ARG A 44 8.37 -2.50 3.04
CA ARG A 44 7.81 -2.81 1.73
C ARG A 44 8.84 -3.41 0.79
N CYS A 45 8.46 -4.41 0.04
CA CYS A 45 9.25 -4.88 -1.09
C CYS A 45 9.22 -3.83 -2.22
N LEU A 46 10.38 -3.32 -2.59
CA LEU A 46 10.51 -2.20 -3.54
C LEU A 46 10.21 -2.57 -4.99
N VAL A 47 10.28 -3.87 -5.34
CA VAL A 47 10.06 -4.38 -6.70
C VAL A 47 8.79 -5.21 -6.83
N CYS A 48 8.05 -5.39 -5.73
CA CYS A 48 6.84 -6.19 -5.70
C CYS A 48 5.60 -5.29 -5.78
N GLN A 49 4.49 -5.83 -6.29
CA GLN A 49 3.22 -5.11 -6.34
C GLN A 49 2.59 -5.01 -4.94
N ASN A 50 3.05 -4.02 -4.16
CA ASN A 50 2.47 -3.67 -2.85
C ASN A 50 2.54 -4.76 -1.77
N GLN A 51 3.50 -5.71 -1.88
CA GLN A 51 3.75 -6.71 -0.85
C GLN A 51 4.72 -6.16 0.22
N ASN A 52 4.60 -6.67 1.44
CA ASN A 52 5.61 -6.44 2.46
C ASN A 52 6.86 -7.29 2.17
N LEU A 53 7.94 -7.00 2.88
CA LEU A 53 9.19 -7.69 2.70
C LEU A 53 9.10 -9.14 3.20
N ALA A 54 8.29 -9.42 4.24
CA ALA A 54 8.14 -10.75 4.82
C ALA A 54 7.56 -11.76 3.82
N ASP A 55 6.52 -11.37 3.09
CA ASP A 55 5.77 -12.23 2.16
C ASP A 55 6.41 -12.31 0.76
N SER A 56 7.42 -11.47 0.49
CA SER A 56 8.06 -11.44 -0.82
C SER A 56 9.19 -12.47 -0.93
N HIS A 57 9.22 -13.15 -2.07
CA HIS A 57 10.27 -14.09 -2.47
C HIS A 57 11.14 -13.55 -3.63
N ALA A 58 11.00 -12.27 -3.98
CA ALA A 58 11.88 -11.64 -4.97
C ALA A 58 13.32 -11.57 -4.47
N ASP A 59 14.30 -11.68 -5.36
CA ASP A 59 15.72 -11.69 -5.01
C ASP A 59 16.10 -10.46 -4.18
N LEU A 60 15.64 -9.27 -4.58
CA LEU A 60 15.87 -8.05 -3.80
C LEU A 60 15.24 -8.11 -2.39
N ALA A 61 14.08 -8.75 -2.25
CA ALA A 61 13.46 -8.90 -0.93
C ALA A 61 14.26 -9.84 -0.03
N ILE A 62 14.86 -10.89 -0.59
CA ILE A 62 15.75 -11.80 0.11
C ILE A 62 17.01 -11.05 0.55
N ASP A 63 17.60 -10.25 -0.32
CA ASP A 63 18.78 -9.44 -0.01
C ASP A 63 18.50 -8.42 1.10
N LEU A 64 17.37 -7.72 1.03
CA LEU A 64 16.97 -6.77 2.08
C LEU A 64 16.71 -7.46 3.42
N LYS A 65 16.07 -8.65 3.43
CA LYS A 65 15.93 -9.45 4.66
C LYS A 65 17.27 -9.87 5.24
N ASN A 66 18.22 -10.26 4.39
CA ASN A 66 19.58 -10.59 4.82
C ASN A 66 20.27 -9.36 5.41
N GLN A 67 20.13 -8.19 4.78
CA GLN A 67 20.70 -6.94 5.30
C GLN A 67 20.11 -6.55 6.66
N VAL A 68 18.79 -6.68 6.85
CA VAL A 68 18.13 -6.49 8.15
C VAL A 68 18.72 -7.44 9.20
N ARG A 69 18.87 -8.72 8.85
CA ARG A 69 19.44 -9.77 9.73
C ARG A 69 20.86 -9.42 10.15
N ASP A 70 21.70 -9.03 9.21
CA ASP A 70 23.10 -8.71 9.48
C ASP A 70 23.22 -7.48 10.41
N MET A 71 22.42 -6.44 10.19
CA MET A 71 22.38 -5.26 11.06
C MET A 71 21.91 -5.58 12.48
N LEU A 72 20.92 -6.47 12.64
CA LEU A 72 20.47 -6.93 13.96
C LEU A 72 21.54 -7.78 14.66
N ARG A 73 22.31 -8.61 13.92
CA ARG A 73 23.46 -9.34 14.44
C ARG A 73 24.58 -8.42 14.92
N GLU A 74 24.79 -7.30 14.25
CA GLU A 74 25.72 -6.25 14.66
C GLU A 74 25.26 -5.50 15.93
N GLY A 75 24.09 -5.83 16.47
CA GLY A 75 23.55 -5.21 17.68
C GLY A 75 22.80 -3.90 17.46
N LYS A 76 22.48 -3.55 16.22
CA LYS A 76 21.63 -2.38 15.94
C LYS A 76 20.21 -2.62 16.44
N SER A 77 19.60 -1.57 16.98
CA SER A 77 18.20 -1.63 17.40
C SER A 77 17.27 -1.63 16.17
N GLU A 78 16.06 -2.16 16.33
CA GLU A 78 15.03 -2.18 15.29
C GLU A 78 14.80 -0.78 14.69
N LYS A 79 14.79 0.24 15.54
CA LYS A 79 14.65 1.63 15.08
C LYS A 79 15.81 2.06 14.18
N GLN A 80 17.05 1.73 14.54
CA GLN A 80 18.24 2.06 13.73
C GLN A 80 18.21 1.35 12.39
N VAL A 81 17.71 0.11 12.34
CA VAL A 81 17.54 -0.65 11.10
C VAL A 81 16.52 0.04 10.20
N VAL A 82 15.35 0.42 10.75
CA VAL A 82 14.31 1.13 10.00
C VAL A 82 14.81 2.50 9.52
N ASP A 83 15.48 3.28 10.38
CA ASP A 83 16.03 4.58 10.02
C ASP A 83 17.05 4.45 8.86
N TYR A 84 17.92 3.44 8.90
CA TYR A 84 18.85 3.14 7.82
C TYR A 84 18.14 2.79 6.51
N MET A 85 17.09 1.97 6.57
CA MET A 85 16.31 1.62 5.38
C MET A 85 15.61 2.84 4.78
N VAL A 86 15.08 3.72 5.62
CA VAL A 86 14.46 4.98 5.19
C VAL A 86 15.48 5.94 4.60
N GLU A 87 16.67 6.04 5.19
CA GLU A 87 17.75 6.88 4.66
C GLU A 87 18.22 6.39 3.27
N ARG A 88 18.32 5.07 3.10
CA ARG A 88 18.84 4.45 1.88
C ARG A 88 17.83 4.40 0.73
N TYR A 89 16.56 4.13 1.05
CA TYR A 89 15.50 3.83 0.08
C TYR A 89 14.34 4.84 0.10
N GLY A 90 14.37 5.80 1.03
CA GLY A 90 13.30 6.79 1.23
C GLY A 90 12.11 6.26 2.02
N ASP A 91 11.16 7.15 2.33
CA ASP A 91 9.96 6.81 3.11
C ASP A 91 9.07 5.73 2.44
N PHE A 92 9.25 5.51 1.13
CA PHE A 92 8.51 4.50 0.38
C PHE A 92 8.82 3.07 0.84
N VAL A 93 9.96 2.83 1.48
CA VAL A 93 10.31 1.52 2.06
C VAL A 93 9.41 1.14 3.24
N LEU A 94 8.73 2.12 3.86
CA LEU A 94 7.78 1.84 4.93
C LEU A 94 6.41 1.44 4.35
N TYR A 95 5.84 0.38 4.89
CA TYR A 95 4.50 -0.05 4.50
C TYR A 95 3.44 0.97 4.89
N SER A 96 3.60 1.63 6.02
CA SER A 96 2.73 2.71 6.49
C SER A 96 3.47 4.05 6.43
N PRO A 97 2.91 5.08 5.76
CA PRO A 97 3.53 6.40 5.70
C PRO A 97 3.73 6.98 7.11
N PRO A 98 4.92 7.48 7.43
CA PRO A 98 5.18 8.06 8.74
C PRO A 98 4.41 9.39 8.90
N LEU A 99 4.02 9.71 10.15
CA LEU A 99 3.42 11.00 10.51
C LEU A 99 4.52 12.08 10.52
N LYS A 100 4.77 12.67 9.35
CA LYS A 100 5.70 13.79 9.17
C LYS A 100 4.94 15.03 8.71
N THR A 101 5.56 16.19 8.80
CA THR A 101 4.98 17.46 8.28
C THR A 101 4.62 17.36 6.81
N THR A 102 5.42 16.64 6.01
CA THR A 102 5.20 16.38 4.59
C THR A 102 3.98 15.47 4.31
N THR A 103 3.63 14.58 5.24
CA THR A 103 2.49 13.66 5.09
C THR A 103 1.23 14.14 5.82
N TRP A 104 1.28 15.29 6.49
CA TRP A 104 0.14 15.83 7.24
C TRP A 104 -1.08 16.11 6.38
N LEU A 105 -0.84 16.57 5.14
CA LEU A 105 -1.89 16.80 4.17
C LEU A 105 -2.58 15.49 3.73
N LEU A 106 -1.82 14.40 3.66
CA LEU A 106 -2.35 13.07 3.34
C LEU A 106 -3.32 12.57 4.41
N TRP A 107 -2.97 12.77 5.69
CA TRP A 107 -3.79 12.31 6.81
C TRP A 107 -4.94 13.28 7.14
N GLY A 108 -4.71 14.58 7.09
CA GLY A 108 -5.70 15.62 7.42
C GLY A 108 -6.60 16.00 6.26
N GLY A 109 -6.10 15.90 5.01
CA GLY A 109 -6.80 16.33 3.81
C GLY A 109 -8.22 15.79 3.65
N PRO A 110 -8.47 14.50 3.77
CA PRO A 110 -9.80 13.92 3.65
C PRO A 110 -10.80 14.48 4.66
N PHE A 111 -10.37 14.72 5.89
CA PHE A 111 -11.24 15.28 6.93
C PHE A 111 -11.60 16.74 6.68
N VAL A 112 -10.63 17.54 6.20
CA VAL A 112 -10.88 18.95 5.82
C VAL A 112 -11.84 19.03 4.64
N LEU A 113 -11.66 18.19 3.63
CA LEU A 113 -12.57 18.14 2.47
C LEU A 113 -13.97 17.69 2.88
N LEU A 114 -14.08 16.70 3.74
CA LEU A 114 -15.36 16.21 4.25
C LEU A 114 -16.08 17.31 5.05
N ALA A 115 -15.38 17.96 5.98
CA ALA A 115 -15.94 19.05 6.80
C ALA A 115 -16.35 20.25 5.93
N GLY A 116 -15.51 20.65 4.97
CA GLY A 116 -15.82 21.73 4.02
C GLY A 116 -17.01 21.42 3.11
N GLY A 117 -17.05 20.18 2.58
CA GLY A 117 -18.16 19.73 1.73
C GLY A 117 -19.49 19.67 2.49
N LEU A 118 -19.47 19.12 3.69
CA LEU A 118 -20.64 19.03 4.54
C LEU A 118 -21.13 20.41 4.98
N GLY A 119 -20.21 21.30 5.37
CA GLY A 119 -20.52 22.69 5.73
C GLY A 119 -21.11 23.47 4.55
N GLY A 120 -20.53 23.33 3.35
CA GLY A 120 -21.05 23.91 2.13
C GLY A 120 -22.46 23.40 1.79
N LEU A 121 -22.69 22.09 1.92
CA LEU A 121 -24.00 21.48 1.69
C LEU A 121 -25.05 22.03 2.67
N VAL A 122 -24.74 22.09 3.96
CA VAL A 122 -25.65 22.63 4.99
C VAL A 122 -25.95 24.09 4.69
N MET A 123 -24.95 24.91 4.34
CA MET A 123 -25.14 26.30 3.98
C MET A 123 -26.02 26.45 2.72
N MET A 124 -25.80 25.61 1.71
CA MET A 124 -26.61 25.61 0.49
C MET A 124 -28.09 25.24 0.78
N LEU A 125 -28.29 24.19 1.59
CA LEU A 125 -29.64 23.77 1.99
C LEU A 125 -30.37 24.86 2.80
N LYS A 126 -29.64 25.50 3.74
CA LYS A 126 -30.17 26.58 4.55
C LYS A 126 -30.59 27.77 3.68
N ARG A 127 -29.74 28.22 2.72
CA ARG A 127 -30.06 29.26 1.78
C ARG A 127 -31.24 28.90 0.87
N ARG A 128 -31.38 27.62 0.47
CA ARG A 128 -32.55 27.18 -0.31
C ARG A 128 -33.83 27.22 0.51
N ARG A 129 -33.78 26.90 1.78
CA ARG A 129 -34.91 26.92 2.70
C ARG A 129 -35.38 28.36 3.01
N GLU A 130 -34.45 29.32 3.05
CA GLU A 130 -34.71 30.74 3.27
C GLU A 130 -35.28 31.44 2.01
N ARG A 131 -35.14 30.84 0.83
CA ARG A 131 -35.85 31.29 -0.36
C ARG A 131 -37.28 30.82 -0.29
N GLU A 132 -38.12 31.55 0.44
CA GLU A 132 -39.57 31.35 0.39
C GLU A 132 -40.01 31.40 -1.07
N ILE A 133 -40.60 30.32 -1.57
CA ILE A 133 -41.26 30.34 -2.87
C ILE A 133 -42.44 31.31 -2.70
N PRO A 134 -42.48 32.45 -3.43
CA PRO A 134 -43.57 33.37 -3.30
C PRO A 134 -44.89 32.61 -3.52
N PRO A 135 -45.91 32.82 -2.68
CA PRO A 135 -47.16 32.12 -2.83
C PRO A 135 -47.70 32.34 -4.23
N LEU A 136 -48.12 31.28 -4.89
CA LEU A 136 -48.70 31.34 -6.22
C LEU A 136 -49.84 32.39 -6.21
N ASP A 137 -49.77 33.35 -7.13
CA ASP A 137 -50.80 34.30 -7.37
C ASP A 137 -52.13 33.57 -7.72
N GLU A 138 -53.29 34.15 -7.36
CA GLU A 138 -54.60 33.53 -7.60
C GLU A 138 -54.83 33.17 -9.07
N VAL A 139 -54.26 33.94 -10.00
CA VAL A 139 -54.28 33.67 -11.45
C VAL A 139 -53.52 32.39 -11.77
N GLN A 140 -52.35 32.21 -11.16
CA GLN A 140 -51.52 31.02 -11.35
C GLN A 140 -52.15 29.77 -10.71
N ARG A 141 -52.80 29.92 -9.57
CA ARG A 141 -53.57 28.84 -8.91
C ARG A 141 -54.72 28.36 -9.76
N THR A 142 -55.49 29.29 -10.34
CA THR A 142 -56.62 28.97 -11.22
C THR A 142 -56.17 28.32 -12.53
N ALA A 143 -55.07 28.76 -13.11
CA ALA A 143 -54.47 28.12 -14.27
C ALA A 143 -54.01 26.69 -13.98
N ALA A 144 -53.32 26.45 -12.84
CA ALA A 144 -52.90 25.13 -12.42
C ALA A 144 -54.07 24.19 -12.16
N LYS A 145 -55.15 24.69 -11.54
CA LYS A 145 -56.37 23.89 -11.34
C LYS A 145 -57.05 23.47 -12.64
N ARG A 146 -57.07 24.34 -13.65
CA ARG A 146 -57.62 24.02 -14.99
C ARG A 146 -56.83 22.92 -15.67
N LEU A 147 -55.48 22.90 -15.53
CA LEU A 147 -54.62 21.88 -16.13
C LEU A 147 -54.77 20.51 -15.42
N LEU A 148 -55.15 20.47 -14.17
CA LEU A 148 -55.38 19.24 -13.43
C LEU A 148 -56.80 18.64 -13.60
N GLN A 149 -57.74 19.42 -14.18
CA GLN A 149 -59.12 18.98 -14.37
C GLN A 149 -59.48 18.63 -15.82
N GLY A 150 -58.55 18.84 -16.75
CA GLY A 150 -58.65 18.47 -18.17
C GLY A 150 -57.84 17.23 -18.48
#